data_926dd5b20934635f830e66a75b26e480
#
_entry.id   926dd5b20934635f830e66a75b26e480
#
_cell.length_a   1.000
_cell.length_b   1.000
_cell.length_c   1.000
_cell.angle_alpha   90.00
_cell.angle_beta   90.00
_cell.angle_gamma   90.00
#
_symmetry.space_group_name_H-M   'P 1'
#
loop_
_entity.id
_entity.type
_entity.pdbx_description
1 polymer ?
#
loop_
_entity_poly.entity_id
_entity_poly.type
_entity_poly.pdbx_seq_one_letter_code
_entity_poly.pdbx_strand_id
1 'polypeptide(L)'
;GEGKTLVATLPTYLNALDGKGAHVVTVNDFLARRDATWMGEIYAALGLSIGVINSQNVSYLYDKTVSGEKDAERDAVGSFKVIYEFMKPCSRKEAYDADITYGTNNEFGFDYLRDNLAQATYGIVQRGQHFAVVDEIDSILIDEARTPLIISSPAEDSSDLYLKFADIGKTLQPEVHYGVDEKLRAITLNDAGIELAEKLLGVENIYTEKGIKYVHHLETAIRAEALFKRDKEYVVHEGEIIIIDQSTGRMMPGRRFNQGLHQALEAKERVEIKKETKTVASITYQNYFKFYKKLSGMTGTAKTSQEEFYTVYGLDVMTVPTHRPINRVDEVDLIFQTEAGKFKAIAKKIKEINMTGQPILIGTISIERNEMLSEFLRK
;
A
#
# COMPACT_ATOMS: atom_id res chain seq x y z
N GLY A 1 -12.16 21.74 -3.89
CA GLY A 1 -13.20 22.50 -3.20
C GLY A 1 -14.44 22.79 -4.03
N GLU A 2 -14.63 22.17 -5.21
CA GLU A 2 -15.74 22.47 -6.13
C GLU A 2 -16.99 21.60 -5.87
N GLY A 3 -17.12 20.95 -4.71
CA GLY A 3 -18.29 20.18 -4.33
C GLY A 3 -18.35 18.75 -4.89
N LYS A 4 -17.24 18.12 -5.21
CA LYS A 4 -17.17 16.73 -5.71
C LYS A 4 -17.98 15.77 -4.85
N THR A 5 -17.84 15.84 -3.52
CA THR A 5 -18.54 14.96 -2.56
C THR A 5 -20.06 15.02 -2.73
N LEU A 6 -20.63 16.22 -2.94
CA LEU A 6 -22.07 16.37 -3.16
C LEU A 6 -22.47 15.90 -4.57
N VAL A 7 -21.69 16.23 -5.59
CA VAL A 7 -21.98 15.81 -6.99
C VAL A 7 -21.98 14.28 -7.11
N ALA A 8 -21.08 13.59 -6.39
CA ALA A 8 -21.00 12.12 -6.37
C ALA A 8 -22.32 11.45 -5.94
N THR A 9 -23.17 12.15 -5.19
CA THR A 9 -24.45 11.58 -4.73
C THR A 9 -25.39 11.23 -5.88
N LEU A 10 -25.37 11.99 -6.98
CA LEU A 10 -26.25 11.78 -8.12
C LEU A 10 -25.99 10.43 -8.83
N PRO A 11 -24.78 10.16 -9.35
CA PRO A 11 -24.47 8.89 -9.99
C PRO A 11 -24.53 7.72 -9.01
N THR A 12 -24.14 7.92 -7.75
CA THR A 12 -24.18 6.87 -6.73
C THR A 12 -25.62 6.44 -6.44
N TYR A 13 -26.52 7.41 -6.21
CA TYR A 13 -27.93 7.13 -6.02
C TYR A 13 -28.52 6.36 -7.21
N LEU A 14 -28.34 6.87 -8.42
CA LEU A 14 -28.87 6.25 -9.64
C LEU A 14 -28.45 4.78 -9.79
N ASN A 15 -27.16 4.48 -9.54
CA ASN A 15 -26.64 3.12 -9.71
C ASN A 15 -26.95 2.22 -8.49
N ALA A 16 -27.21 2.78 -7.32
CA ALA A 16 -27.64 2.02 -6.13
C ALA A 16 -29.06 1.45 -6.29
N LEU A 17 -29.95 2.11 -7.07
CA LEU A 17 -31.31 1.64 -7.33
C LEU A 17 -31.38 0.24 -7.98
N ASP A 18 -30.31 -0.19 -8.64
CA ASP A 18 -30.22 -1.55 -9.19
C ASP A 18 -30.15 -2.64 -8.11
N GLY A 19 -29.96 -2.28 -6.84
CA GLY A 19 -29.83 -3.22 -5.71
C GLY A 19 -28.56 -4.10 -5.74
N LYS A 20 -27.58 -3.77 -6.59
CA LYS A 20 -26.36 -4.56 -6.79
C LYS A 20 -25.15 -4.02 -6.03
N GLY A 21 -25.32 -2.94 -5.29
CA GLY A 21 -24.27 -2.23 -4.56
C GLY A 21 -23.55 -1.19 -5.40
N ALA A 22 -23.45 0.02 -4.85
CA ALA A 22 -22.66 1.11 -5.40
C ALA A 22 -21.51 1.42 -4.42
N HIS A 23 -20.27 1.50 -4.93
CA HIS A 23 -19.10 1.78 -4.12
C HIS A 23 -18.62 3.21 -4.31
N VAL A 24 -18.39 3.92 -3.22
CA VAL A 24 -17.76 5.25 -3.21
C VAL A 24 -16.36 5.11 -2.64
N VAL A 25 -15.37 5.30 -3.50
CA VAL A 25 -13.97 5.04 -3.17
C VAL A 25 -13.26 6.35 -2.83
N THR A 26 -12.63 6.40 -1.66
CA THR A 26 -11.87 7.56 -1.16
C THR A 26 -10.42 7.18 -0.90
N VAL A 27 -9.56 8.18 -0.70
CA VAL A 27 -8.12 7.96 -0.48
C VAL A 27 -7.76 7.59 0.96
N ASN A 28 -8.66 7.80 1.93
CA ASN A 28 -8.41 7.44 3.34
C ASN A 28 -9.70 7.21 4.13
N ASP A 29 -9.56 6.54 5.28
CA ASP A 29 -10.65 6.18 6.17
C ASP A 29 -11.43 7.38 6.72
N PHE A 30 -10.75 8.50 6.96
CA PHE A 30 -11.40 9.72 7.44
C PHE A 30 -12.40 10.24 6.40
N LEU A 31 -12.00 10.36 5.15
CA LEU A 31 -12.88 10.80 4.07
C LEU A 31 -14.03 9.83 3.85
N ALA A 32 -13.79 8.53 3.91
CA ALA A 32 -14.85 7.53 3.79
C ALA A 32 -15.94 7.73 4.85
N ARG A 33 -15.56 7.91 6.13
CA ARG A 33 -16.53 8.17 7.21
C ARG A 33 -17.20 9.52 7.08
N ARG A 34 -16.41 10.59 6.84
CA ARG A 34 -16.93 11.95 6.71
C ARG A 34 -17.99 12.04 5.63
N ASP A 35 -17.66 11.54 4.43
CA ASP A 35 -18.52 11.67 3.27
C ASP A 35 -19.77 10.78 3.40
N ALA A 36 -19.62 9.58 3.99
CA ALA A 36 -20.75 8.74 4.33
C ALA A 36 -21.67 9.38 5.37
N THR A 37 -21.13 10.07 6.38
CA THR A 37 -21.93 10.78 7.37
C THR A 37 -22.68 11.96 6.75
N TRP A 38 -22.01 12.78 5.95
CA TRP A 38 -22.64 13.96 5.35
C TRP A 38 -23.66 13.61 4.27
N MET A 39 -23.31 12.70 3.37
CA MET A 39 -24.17 12.33 2.24
C MET A 39 -25.18 11.26 2.65
N GLY A 40 -24.92 10.55 3.74
CA GLY A 40 -25.82 9.53 4.30
C GLY A 40 -27.21 10.06 4.64
N GLU A 41 -27.30 11.32 5.05
CA GLU A 41 -28.61 11.95 5.29
C GLU A 41 -29.46 12.03 4.02
N ILE A 42 -28.84 12.36 2.89
CA ILE A 42 -29.51 12.42 1.58
C ILE A 42 -29.99 11.01 1.17
N TYR A 43 -29.10 10.02 1.19
CA TYR A 43 -29.42 8.67 0.77
C TYR A 43 -30.47 8.02 1.67
N ALA A 44 -30.36 8.19 2.99
CA ALA A 44 -31.31 7.66 3.95
C ALA A 44 -32.69 8.32 3.81
N ALA A 45 -32.77 9.60 3.47
CA ALA A 45 -34.04 10.28 3.17
C ALA A 45 -34.69 9.72 1.89
N LEU A 46 -33.89 9.17 0.98
CA LEU A 46 -34.36 8.52 -0.25
C LEU A 46 -34.53 7.00 -0.09
N GLY A 47 -34.40 6.48 1.13
CA GLY A 47 -34.68 5.08 1.45
C GLY A 47 -33.53 4.11 1.18
N LEU A 48 -32.30 4.59 0.93
CA LEU A 48 -31.12 3.75 0.71
C LEU A 48 -30.32 3.56 1.99
N SER A 49 -29.72 2.38 2.14
CA SER A 49 -28.81 2.02 3.23
C SER A 49 -27.35 2.35 2.84
N ILE A 50 -26.56 2.74 3.85
CA ILE A 50 -25.17 3.14 3.64
C ILE A 50 -24.26 2.36 4.60
N GLY A 51 -23.26 1.68 4.06
CA GLY A 51 -22.18 1.03 4.77
C GLY A 51 -20.87 1.82 4.64
N VAL A 52 -20.01 1.67 5.62
CA VAL A 52 -18.64 2.21 5.61
C VAL A 52 -17.66 1.12 5.99
N ILE A 53 -16.62 0.97 5.20
CA ILE A 53 -15.53 0.03 5.47
C ILE A 53 -14.24 0.79 5.70
N ASN A 54 -13.57 0.47 6.79
CA ASN A 54 -12.31 1.08 7.21
C ASN A 54 -11.22 0.03 7.44
N SER A 55 -10.01 0.51 7.64
CA SER A 55 -8.85 -0.29 8.02
C SER A 55 -9.09 -1.09 9.31
N GLN A 56 -8.24 -2.07 9.58
CA GLN A 56 -8.33 -2.96 10.75
C GLN A 56 -9.66 -3.73 10.86
N ASN A 57 -10.31 -4.01 9.73
CA ASN A 57 -11.59 -4.72 9.65
C ASN A 57 -12.75 -4.03 10.39
N VAL A 58 -12.65 -2.72 10.58
CA VAL A 58 -13.72 -1.91 11.19
C VAL A 58 -14.76 -1.55 10.14
N SER A 59 -16.05 -1.66 10.48
CA SER A 59 -17.14 -1.35 9.55
C SER A 59 -18.34 -0.76 10.29
N TYR A 60 -19.09 0.08 9.58
CA TYR A 60 -20.24 0.76 10.11
C TYR A 60 -21.41 0.77 9.13
N LEU A 61 -22.62 0.85 9.66
CA LEU A 61 -23.84 1.28 8.97
C LEU A 61 -24.21 2.69 9.41
N TYR A 62 -24.69 3.49 8.47
CA TYR A 62 -25.27 4.79 8.78
C TYR A 62 -26.62 4.62 9.47
N ASP A 63 -26.76 5.17 10.67
CA ASP A 63 -27.99 5.11 11.47
C ASP A 63 -28.20 6.44 12.21
N LYS A 64 -29.24 7.19 11.84
CA LYS A 64 -29.58 8.51 12.44
C LYS A 64 -29.86 8.46 13.94
N THR A 65 -30.16 7.28 14.48
CA THR A 65 -30.48 7.12 15.92
C THR A 65 -29.25 7.01 16.80
N VAL A 66 -28.09 6.77 16.21
CA VAL A 66 -26.80 6.65 16.91
C VAL A 66 -26.17 8.03 17.07
N SER A 67 -26.11 8.53 18.31
CA SER A 67 -25.27 9.70 18.65
C SER A 67 -23.88 9.19 19.04
N GLY A 68 -22.87 9.45 18.20
CA GLY A 68 -21.49 9.09 18.49
C GLY A 68 -20.87 9.92 19.63
N GLU A 69 -19.89 9.36 20.33
CA GLU A 69 -19.05 10.14 21.26
C GLU A 69 -18.32 11.23 20.47
N LYS A 70 -18.45 12.47 20.94
CA LYS A 70 -17.76 13.63 20.37
C LYS A 70 -16.29 13.56 20.77
N ASP A 71 -15.40 13.36 19.83
CA ASP A 71 -13.96 13.51 20.07
C ASP A 71 -13.63 15.02 20.16
N ALA A 72 -13.73 15.57 21.36
CA ALA A 72 -13.59 17.00 21.62
C ALA A 72 -12.18 17.55 21.26
N GLU A 73 -11.14 16.72 21.27
CA GLU A 73 -9.77 17.15 20.92
C GLU A 73 -9.54 17.22 19.41
N ARG A 74 -10.08 16.29 18.65
CA ARG A 74 -10.00 16.29 17.17
C ARG A 74 -10.93 17.30 16.52
N ASP A 75 -12.10 17.52 17.14
CA ASP A 75 -13.13 18.46 16.64
C ASP A 75 -12.79 19.92 16.93
N ALA A 76 -11.80 20.21 17.76
CA ALA A 76 -11.40 21.58 18.12
C ALA A 76 -10.69 22.34 17.00
N VAL A 77 -10.14 21.65 15.99
CA VAL A 77 -9.33 22.24 14.91
C VAL A 77 -10.12 22.49 13.62
N GLY A 78 -11.32 21.98 13.48
CA GLY A 78 -12.16 22.15 12.30
C GLY A 78 -13.61 22.44 12.67
N SER A 79 -14.30 23.28 11.89
CA SER A 79 -15.71 23.63 12.06
C SER A 79 -16.68 22.45 11.81
N PHE A 80 -16.20 21.20 11.71
CA PHE A 80 -16.99 20.04 11.35
C PHE A 80 -16.82 18.90 12.35
N LYS A 81 -17.84 18.69 13.14
CA LYS A 81 -17.99 17.59 14.09
C LYS A 81 -18.48 16.35 13.37
N VAL A 82 -17.59 15.44 12.95
CA VAL A 82 -18.05 14.39 12.03
C VAL A 82 -17.37 13.04 12.23
N ILE A 83 -16.92 12.60 13.30
CA ILE A 83 -16.09 11.40 13.21
C ILE A 83 -16.85 10.08 13.43
N TYR A 84 -17.81 10.05 14.34
CA TYR A 84 -18.59 8.83 14.64
C TYR A 84 -20.09 9.08 14.78
N GLU A 85 -20.55 10.27 14.41
CA GLU A 85 -21.96 10.60 14.42
C GLU A 85 -22.69 9.72 13.40
N PHE A 86 -23.78 9.08 13.81
CA PHE A 86 -24.57 8.17 12.97
C PHE A 86 -23.87 6.89 12.49
N MET A 87 -22.70 6.53 13.04
CA MET A 87 -21.94 5.34 12.67
C MET A 87 -22.19 4.19 13.65
N LYS A 88 -23.08 3.27 13.27
CA LYS A 88 -23.37 2.05 14.02
C LYS A 88 -22.40 0.95 13.64
N PRO A 89 -21.59 0.39 14.56
CA PRO A 89 -20.73 -0.74 14.25
C PRO A 89 -21.50 -1.94 13.68
N CYS A 90 -20.93 -2.57 12.66
CA CYS A 90 -21.52 -3.73 12.00
C CYS A 90 -20.43 -4.68 11.49
N SER A 91 -20.82 -5.85 11.00
CA SER A 91 -19.93 -6.75 10.29
C SER A 91 -19.53 -6.20 8.91
N ARG A 92 -18.39 -6.66 8.39
CA ARG A 92 -17.91 -6.30 7.05
C ARG A 92 -18.94 -6.64 5.98
N LYS A 93 -19.59 -7.79 6.12
CA LYS A 93 -20.63 -8.23 5.21
C LYS A 93 -21.85 -7.31 5.22
N GLU A 94 -22.36 -6.94 6.39
CA GLU A 94 -23.48 -5.99 6.51
C GLU A 94 -23.17 -4.65 5.85
N ALA A 95 -21.94 -4.14 5.97
CA ALA A 95 -21.54 -2.91 5.31
C ALA A 95 -21.55 -3.04 3.77
N TYR A 96 -21.18 -4.20 3.22
CA TYR A 96 -21.29 -4.46 1.78
C TYR A 96 -22.71 -4.80 1.32
N ASP A 97 -23.55 -5.33 2.20
CA ASP A 97 -24.96 -5.62 1.88
C ASP A 97 -25.81 -4.33 1.82
N ALA A 98 -25.30 -3.20 2.30
CA ALA A 98 -25.91 -1.89 2.13
C ALA A 98 -25.97 -1.49 0.63
N ASP A 99 -26.92 -0.62 0.27
CA ASP A 99 -27.10 -0.16 -1.13
C ASP A 99 -25.87 0.63 -1.61
N ILE A 100 -25.22 1.38 -0.70
CA ILE A 100 -24.04 2.18 -0.97
C ILE A 100 -22.97 1.84 0.06
N THR A 101 -21.74 1.57 -0.39
CA THR A 101 -20.61 1.31 0.51
C THR A 101 -19.49 2.31 0.26
N TYR A 102 -19.13 3.08 1.29
CA TYR A 102 -17.96 3.96 1.31
C TYR A 102 -16.74 3.22 1.85
N GLY A 103 -15.57 3.45 1.25
CA GLY A 103 -14.33 2.85 1.72
C GLY A 103 -13.11 3.38 0.97
N THR A 104 -11.93 2.93 1.39
CA THR A 104 -10.70 3.28 0.69
C THR A 104 -10.41 2.30 -0.46
N ASN A 105 -9.65 2.76 -1.45
CA ASN A 105 -9.14 1.91 -2.52
C ASN A 105 -8.44 0.65 -2.00
N ASN A 106 -7.67 0.78 -0.90
CA ASN A 106 -7.00 -0.33 -0.24
C ASN A 106 -7.98 -1.37 0.29
N GLU A 107 -8.98 -0.94 1.06
CA GLU A 107 -9.91 -1.85 1.74
C GLU A 107 -10.75 -2.64 0.73
N PHE A 108 -11.28 -1.99 -0.31
CA PHE A 108 -11.98 -2.67 -1.38
C PHE A 108 -11.12 -3.73 -2.08
N GLY A 109 -9.87 -3.40 -2.37
CA GLY A 109 -8.96 -4.34 -3.03
C GLY A 109 -8.48 -5.47 -2.11
N PHE A 110 -8.22 -5.20 -0.83
CA PHE A 110 -7.88 -6.25 0.14
C PHE A 110 -9.06 -7.18 0.42
N ASP A 111 -10.28 -6.67 0.52
CA ASP A 111 -11.46 -7.51 0.68
C ASP A 111 -11.69 -8.40 -0.53
N TYR A 112 -11.47 -7.89 -1.74
CA TYR A 112 -11.48 -8.70 -2.95
C TYR A 112 -10.45 -9.85 -2.88
N LEU A 113 -9.23 -9.58 -2.44
CA LEU A 113 -8.23 -10.63 -2.28
C LEU A 113 -8.64 -11.65 -1.20
N ARG A 114 -9.17 -11.20 -0.06
CA ARG A 114 -9.66 -12.09 1.02
C ARG A 114 -10.82 -12.95 0.54
N ASP A 115 -11.76 -12.39 -0.20
CA ASP A 115 -12.91 -13.12 -0.77
C ASP A 115 -12.45 -14.24 -1.72
N ASN A 116 -11.40 -13.98 -2.52
CA ASN A 116 -10.82 -14.99 -3.42
C ASN A 116 -9.98 -16.06 -2.70
N LEU A 117 -9.60 -15.82 -1.45
CA LEU A 117 -8.94 -16.80 -0.58
C LEU A 117 -9.93 -17.54 0.33
N ALA A 118 -11.20 -17.14 0.35
CA ALA A 118 -12.22 -17.75 1.19
C ALA A 118 -12.46 -19.21 0.80
N GLN A 119 -12.43 -20.11 1.76
CA GLN A 119 -12.67 -21.55 1.55
C GLN A 119 -14.15 -21.89 1.49
N ALA A 120 -15.03 -20.98 1.91
CA ALA A 120 -16.46 -21.17 1.94
C ALA A 120 -17.20 -19.87 1.64
N THR A 121 -18.40 -19.98 1.05
CA THR A 121 -19.21 -18.83 0.59
C THR A 121 -19.60 -17.87 1.71
N TYR A 122 -19.74 -18.34 2.94
CA TYR A 122 -20.03 -17.46 4.08
C TYR A 122 -18.87 -16.55 4.46
N GLY A 123 -17.65 -16.85 4.00
CA GLY A 123 -16.46 -16.00 4.17
C GLY A 123 -16.37 -14.85 3.16
N ILE A 124 -17.20 -14.85 2.12
CA ILE A 124 -17.23 -13.82 1.09
C ILE A 124 -18.06 -12.63 1.57
N VAL A 125 -17.47 -11.45 1.55
CA VAL A 125 -18.14 -10.23 2.03
C VAL A 125 -18.67 -9.36 0.90
N GLN A 126 -17.99 -9.30 -0.26
CA GLN A 126 -18.42 -8.49 -1.40
C GLN A 126 -19.52 -9.18 -2.22
N ARG A 127 -20.43 -8.37 -2.78
CA ARG A 127 -21.51 -8.86 -3.69
C ARG A 127 -21.10 -8.83 -5.17
N GLY A 128 -19.88 -8.39 -5.47
CA GLY A 128 -19.35 -8.16 -6.81
C GLY A 128 -19.21 -6.67 -7.14
N GLN A 129 -18.54 -6.38 -8.26
CA GLN A 129 -18.14 -5.04 -8.69
C GLN A 129 -19.14 -4.50 -9.72
N HIS A 130 -20.24 -3.90 -9.26
CA HIS A 130 -21.29 -3.36 -10.15
C HIS A 130 -20.97 -1.94 -10.60
N PHE A 131 -20.87 -1.00 -9.66
CA PHE A 131 -20.59 0.41 -9.91
C PHE A 131 -19.59 0.95 -8.88
N ALA A 132 -18.65 1.76 -9.32
CA ALA A 132 -17.82 2.57 -8.44
C ALA A 132 -17.69 4.01 -8.94
N VAL A 133 -17.70 4.94 -7.99
CA VAL A 133 -17.22 6.31 -8.19
C VAL A 133 -15.99 6.53 -7.33
N VAL A 134 -14.88 6.93 -7.97
CA VAL A 134 -13.57 7.07 -7.34
C VAL A 134 -13.24 8.54 -7.16
N ASP A 135 -13.05 8.99 -5.92
CA ASP A 135 -12.55 10.34 -5.65
C ASP A 135 -11.03 10.38 -5.82
N GLU A 136 -10.51 11.49 -6.31
CA GLU A 136 -9.09 11.65 -6.73
C GLU A 136 -8.63 10.49 -7.65
N ILE A 137 -9.43 10.25 -8.69
CA ILE A 137 -9.30 9.09 -9.59
C ILE A 137 -7.93 9.03 -10.30
N ASP A 138 -7.31 10.16 -10.60
CA ASP A 138 -5.97 10.22 -11.20
C ASP A 138 -4.90 9.66 -10.26
N SER A 139 -4.93 10.03 -8.99
CA SER A 139 -3.99 9.47 -8.00
C SER A 139 -4.14 7.95 -7.89
N ILE A 140 -5.36 7.43 -7.82
CA ILE A 140 -5.62 6.00 -7.62
C ILE A 140 -5.40 5.17 -8.89
N LEU A 141 -5.90 5.65 -10.05
CA LEU A 141 -5.95 4.86 -11.28
C LEU A 141 -4.84 5.19 -12.30
N ILE A 142 -4.06 6.24 -12.07
CA ILE A 142 -2.89 6.59 -12.89
C ILE A 142 -1.62 6.49 -12.05
N ASP A 143 -1.46 7.34 -11.03
CA ASP A 143 -0.20 7.42 -10.27
C ASP A 143 0.10 6.11 -9.52
N GLU A 144 -0.89 5.56 -8.81
CA GLU A 144 -0.76 4.32 -8.03
C GLU A 144 -1.29 3.07 -8.75
N ALA A 145 -1.70 3.19 -10.01
CA ALA A 145 -2.39 2.14 -10.77
C ALA A 145 -1.68 0.78 -10.72
N ARG A 146 -0.34 0.77 -10.78
CA ARG A 146 0.50 -0.43 -10.81
C ARG A 146 0.97 -0.89 -9.42
N THR A 147 0.64 -0.16 -8.37
CA THR A 147 0.96 -0.57 -6.99
C THR A 147 0.19 -1.83 -6.64
N PRO A 148 0.86 -2.93 -6.28
CA PRO A 148 0.18 -4.16 -5.93
C PRO A 148 -0.29 -4.15 -4.48
N LEU A 149 -1.52 -4.58 -4.26
CA LEU A 149 -2.00 -5.06 -2.97
C LEU A 149 -1.55 -6.51 -2.81
N ILE A 150 -0.95 -6.86 -1.69
CA ILE A 150 -0.34 -8.18 -1.47
C ILE A 150 -0.81 -8.74 -0.13
N ILE A 151 -1.36 -9.96 -0.16
CA ILE A 151 -1.57 -10.77 1.04
C ILE A 151 -0.44 -11.79 1.12
N SER A 152 0.31 -11.75 2.21
CA SER A 152 1.39 -12.68 2.49
C SER A 152 1.03 -13.56 3.69
N SER A 153 1.45 -14.82 3.64
CA SER A 153 1.40 -15.76 4.75
C SER A 153 2.81 -16.14 5.17
N PRO A 154 3.08 -16.35 6.46
CA PRO A 154 4.34 -16.96 6.86
C PRO A 154 4.50 -18.31 6.17
N ALA A 155 5.67 -18.57 5.61
CA ALA A 155 6.03 -19.89 5.13
C ALA A 155 6.24 -20.84 6.32
N GLU A 156 6.29 -22.15 6.06
CA GLU A 156 6.62 -23.15 7.07
C GLU A 156 7.93 -22.78 7.76
N ASP A 157 8.01 -23.05 9.07
CA ASP A 157 9.19 -22.79 9.88
C ASP A 157 10.30 -23.76 9.46
N SER A 158 11.29 -23.25 8.76
CA SER A 158 12.47 -24.00 8.29
C SER A 158 13.77 -23.43 8.86
N SER A 159 13.70 -22.68 9.97
CA SER A 159 14.86 -22.05 10.61
C SER A 159 15.97 -23.06 10.94
N ASP A 160 15.60 -24.23 11.46
CA ASP A 160 16.55 -25.32 11.77
C ASP A 160 17.25 -25.86 10.52
N LEU A 161 16.52 -25.90 9.38
CA LEU A 161 17.12 -26.33 8.11
C LEU A 161 18.13 -25.28 7.62
N TYR A 162 17.81 -24.01 7.67
CA TYR A 162 18.75 -22.95 7.28
C TYR A 162 20.05 -23.01 8.10
N LEU A 163 19.97 -23.21 9.42
CA LEU A 163 21.17 -23.37 10.27
C LEU A 163 21.99 -24.61 9.88
N LYS A 164 21.33 -25.77 9.71
CA LYS A 164 21.97 -27.02 9.32
C LYS A 164 22.66 -26.89 7.96
N PHE A 165 21.98 -26.27 6.95
CA PHE A 165 22.56 -26.09 5.62
C PHE A 165 23.63 -25.00 5.58
N ALA A 166 23.60 -23.98 6.43
CA ALA A 166 24.68 -23.02 6.59
C ALA A 166 25.97 -23.70 7.08
N ASP A 167 25.87 -24.66 8.01
CA ASP A 167 27.03 -25.44 8.48
C ASP A 167 27.58 -26.34 7.37
N ILE A 168 26.73 -27.02 6.60
CA ILE A 168 27.13 -27.82 5.45
C ILE A 168 27.79 -26.91 4.38
N GLY A 169 27.21 -25.74 4.06
CA GLY A 169 27.77 -24.81 3.10
C GLY A 169 29.18 -24.35 3.43
N LYS A 170 29.51 -24.18 4.69
CA LYS A 170 30.88 -23.85 5.18
C LYS A 170 31.89 -24.98 4.98
N THR A 171 31.47 -26.21 4.89
CA THR A 171 32.36 -27.36 4.69
C THR A 171 32.68 -27.64 3.23
N LEU A 172 31.83 -27.14 2.34
CA LEU A 172 31.99 -27.30 0.89
C LEU A 172 33.02 -26.30 0.34
N GLN A 173 33.89 -26.76 -0.57
CA GLN A 173 34.97 -25.96 -1.14
C GLN A 173 34.69 -25.63 -2.61
N PRO A 174 34.94 -24.38 -3.05
CA PRO A 174 34.86 -24.01 -4.45
C PRO A 174 35.78 -24.90 -5.30
N GLU A 175 35.43 -25.12 -6.56
CA GLU A 175 36.15 -25.93 -7.57
C GLU A 175 36.23 -27.44 -7.23
N VAL A 176 36.08 -27.84 -5.99
CA VAL A 176 36.07 -29.24 -5.55
C VAL A 176 34.67 -29.81 -5.44
N HIS A 177 33.76 -29.05 -4.83
CA HIS A 177 32.39 -29.48 -4.54
C HIS A 177 31.32 -28.71 -5.31
N TYR A 178 31.66 -27.51 -5.78
CA TYR A 178 30.77 -26.68 -6.60
C TYR A 178 31.56 -25.68 -7.47
N GLY A 179 31.01 -25.37 -8.65
CA GLY A 179 31.50 -24.31 -9.51
C GLY A 179 30.76 -22.98 -9.25
N VAL A 180 31.45 -21.87 -9.42
CA VAL A 180 30.90 -20.51 -9.27
C VAL A 180 30.94 -19.76 -10.60
N ASP A 181 29.79 -19.29 -11.08
CA ASP A 181 29.71 -18.33 -12.16
C ASP A 181 29.43 -16.92 -11.59
N GLU A 182 30.47 -16.12 -11.50
CA GLU A 182 30.36 -14.76 -10.96
C GLU A 182 29.53 -13.82 -11.85
N LYS A 183 29.49 -14.06 -13.18
CA LYS A 183 28.73 -13.24 -14.12
C LYS A 183 27.24 -13.48 -14.01
N LEU A 184 26.84 -14.74 -13.93
CA LEU A 184 25.45 -15.16 -13.78
C LEU A 184 25.00 -15.16 -12.31
N ARG A 185 25.93 -14.94 -11.37
CA ARG A 185 25.68 -15.07 -9.92
C ARG A 185 25.02 -16.42 -9.57
N ALA A 186 25.49 -17.46 -10.21
CA ALA A 186 24.99 -18.82 -10.06
C ALA A 186 26.06 -19.74 -9.48
N ILE A 187 25.61 -20.79 -8.82
CA ILE A 187 26.45 -21.89 -8.38
C ILE A 187 25.98 -23.18 -9.06
N THR A 188 26.90 -24.11 -9.29
CA THR A 188 26.57 -25.43 -9.82
C THR A 188 27.26 -26.48 -8.94
N LEU A 189 26.44 -27.29 -8.26
CA LEU A 189 26.94 -28.45 -7.49
C LEU A 189 27.49 -29.52 -8.45
N ASN A 190 28.59 -30.12 -8.08
CA ASN A 190 29.10 -31.33 -8.74
C ASN A 190 28.80 -32.58 -7.90
N ASP A 191 29.06 -33.75 -8.47
CA ASP A 191 28.76 -35.04 -7.82
C ASP A 191 29.42 -35.17 -6.44
N ALA A 192 30.69 -34.74 -6.29
CA ALA A 192 31.41 -34.77 -5.03
C ALA A 192 30.76 -33.88 -3.95
N GLY A 193 30.21 -32.73 -4.36
CA GLY A 193 29.46 -31.84 -3.47
C GLY A 193 28.13 -32.44 -3.02
N ILE A 194 27.43 -33.11 -3.91
CA ILE A 194 26.20 -33.84 -3.61
C ILE A 194 26.45 -34.97 -2.64
N GLU A 195 27.42 -35.86 -2.91
CA GLU A 195 27.78 -36.98 -2.06
C GLU A 195 28.19 -36.52 -0.64
N LEU A 196 28.97 -35.44 -0.55
CA LEU A 196 29.35 -34.91 0.76
C LEU A 196 28.14 -34.33 1.53
N ALA A 197 27.25 -33.65 0.85
CA ALA A 197 26.04 -33.13 1.47
C ALA A 197 25.09 -34.23 1.91
N GLU A 198 24.89 -35.28 1.12
CA GLU A 198 24.09 -36.46 1.47
C GLU A 198 24.64 -37.17 2.73
N LYS A 199 25.95 -37.35 2.76
CA LYS A 199 26.64 -37.94 3.93
C LYS A 199 26.44 -37.10 5.20
N LEU A 200 26.57 -35.78 5.12
CA LEU A 200 26.39 -34.86 6.25
C LEU A 200 24.91 -34.75 6.69
N LEU A 201 23.99 -34.91 5.77
CA LEU A 201 22.56 -34.92 6.04
C LEU A 201 22.05 -36.28 6.58
N GLY A 202 22.77 -37.35 6.29
CA GLY A 202 22.37 -38.73 6.62
C GLY A 202 21.21 -39.21 5.72
N VAL A 203 21.19 -38.79 4.44
CA VAL A 203 20.20 -39.21 3.46
C VAL A 203 20.89 -39.96 2.33
N GLU A 204 20.19 -40.93 1.72
CA GLU A 204 20.75 -41.71 0.61
C GLU A 204 20.72 -40.99 -0.73
N ASN A 205 19.72 -40.13 -0.93
CA ASN A 205 19.57 -39.35 -2.17
C ASN A 205 18.81 -38.03 -1.90
N ILE A 206 19.47 -36.91 -2.16
CA ILE A 206 18.92 -35.56 -1.94
C ILE A 206 17.83 -35.20 -2.95
N TYR A 207 17.74 -35.93 -4.08
CA TYR A 207 16.74 -35.63 -5.16
C TYR A 207 15.43 -36.43 -5.00
N THR A 208 15.19 -37.11 -3.91
CA THR A 208 13.91 -37.77 -3.60
C THR A 208 12.81 -36.72 -3.33
N GLU A 209 11.52 -37.12 -3.35
CA GLU A 209 10.38 -36.19 -3.12
C GLU A 209 10.50 -35.38 -1.82
N LYS A 210 11.06 -35.97 -0.76
CA LYS A 210 11.38 -35.25 0.48
C LYS A 210 12.64 -34.40 0.38
N GLY A 211 13.49 -34.65 -0.58
CA GLY A 211 14.79 -34.00 -0.78
C GLY A 211 14.77 -32.72 -1.61
N ILE A 212 13.71 -32.42 -2.37
CA ILE A 212 13.62 -31.18 -3.17
C ILE A 212 13.80 -29.93 -2.28
N LYS A 213 13.25 -29.93 -1.07
CA LYS A 213 13.49 -28.87 -0.09
C LYS A 213 14.98 -28.78 0.30
N TYR A 214 15.66 -29.91 0.43
CA TYR A 214 17.08 -29.97 0.81
C TYR A 214 17.98 -29.41 -0.29
N VAL A 215 17.71 -29.73 -1.56
CA VAL A 215 18.44 -29.16 -2.70
C VAL A 215 18.37 -27.65 -2.68
N HIS A 216 17.19 -27.09 -2.54
CA HIS A 216 16.98 -25.65 -2.47
C HIS A 216 17.75 -24.98 -1.31
N HIS A 217 17.67 -25.55 -0.10
CA HIS A 217 18.40 -25.03 1.05
C HIS A 217 19.92 -25.14 0.88
N LEU A 218 20.41 -26.27 0.28
CA LEU A 218 21.84 -26.47 0.01
C LEU A 218 22.36 -25.44 -0.99
N GLU A 219 21.69 -25.31 -2.14
CA GLU A 219 22.07 -24.32 -3.16
C GLU A 219 22.05 -22.90 -2.60
N THR A 220 21.03 -22.55 -1.83
CA THR A 220 20.89 -21.22 -1.23
C THR A 220 21.98 -20.95 -0.19
N ALA A 221 22.35 -21.95 0.63
CA ALA A 221 23.42 -21.83 1.61
C ALA A 221 24.80 -21.67 0.93
N ILE A 222 25.09 -22.46 -0.11
CA ILE A 222 26.33 -22.33 -0.88
C ILE A 222 26.37 -20.98 -1.59
N ARG A 223 25.26 -20.53 -2.17
CA ARG A 223 25.15 -19.23 -2.81
C ARG A 223 25.42 -18.09 -1.83
N ALA A 224 24.87 -18.18 -0.61
CA ALA A 224 25.11 -17.22 0.47
C ALA A 224 26.59 -17.18 0.88
N GLU A 225 27.27 -18.34 0.91
CA GLU A 225 28.68 -18.45 1.29
C GLU A 225 29.63 -17.96 0.18
N ALA A 226 29.39 -18.39 -1.06
CA ALA A 226 30.26 -18.16 -2.18
C ALA A 226 30.15 -16.72 -2.75
N LEU A 227 28.94 -16.21 -2.93
CA LEU A 227 28.65 -15.02 -3.69
C LEU A 227 28.31 -13.77 -2.88
N PHE A 228 28.00 -13.93 -1.59
CA PHE A 228 27.60 -12.83 -0.72
C PHE A 228 28.59 -12.63 0.42
N LYS A 229 29.35 -11.53 0.36
CA LYS A 229 30.36 -11.18 1.36
C LYS A 229 29.84 -10.09 2.28
N ARG A 230 30.11 -10.25 3.58
CA ARG A 230 29.82 -9.22 4.58
C ARG A 230 30.61 -7.94 4.24
N ASP A 231 30.02 -6.80 4.51
CA ASP A 231 30.53 -5.45 4.26
C ASP A 231 30.70 -5.11 2.77
N LYS A 232 30.18 -5.96 1.87
CA LYS A 232 30.15 -5.72 0.43
C LYS A 232 28.74 -5.80 -0.14
N GLU A 233 28.09 -6.95 -0.03
CA GLU A 233 26.70 -7.16 -0.47
C GLU A 233 25.68 -6.91 0.65
N TYR A 234 26.08 -7.04 1.90
CA TYR A 234 25.26 -6.79 3.09
C TYR A 234 26.09 -6.43 4.30
N VAL A 235 25.46 -5.81 5.31
CA VAL A 235 26.03 -5.59 6.65
C VAL A 235 25.17 -6.26 7.72
N VAL A 236 25.77 -6.54 8.85
CA VAL A 236 25.04 -6.94 10.06
C VAL A 236 24.96 -5.73 10.98
N HIS A 237 23.77 -5.24 11.23
CA HIS A 237 23.53 -4.08 12.08
C HIS A 237 22.38 -4.41 13.05
N GLU A 238 22.62 -4.20 14.34
CA GLU A 238 21.66 -4.50 15.42
C GLU A 238 21.06 -5.94 15.39
N GLY A 239 21.85 -6.91 14.93
CA GLY A 239 21.41 -8.30 14.82
C GLY A 239 20.56 -8.60 13.57
N GLU A 240 20.49 -7.69 12.62
CA GLU A 240 19.78 -7.87 11.36
C GLU A 240 20.69 -7.79 10.14
N ILE A 241 20.34 -8.50 9.08
CA ILE A 241 21.01 -8.39 7.77
C ILE A 241 20.40 -7.21 7.00
N ILE A 242 21.22 -6.22 6.65
CA ILE A 242 20.82 -5.09 5.81
C ILE A 242 21.56 -5.16 4.47
N ILE A 243 20.81 -5.12 3.38
CA ILE A 243 21.34 -5.14 2.01
C ILE A 243 22.10 -3.85 1.72
N ILE A 244 23.24 -3.97 1.02
CA ILE A 244 23.95 -2.83 0.44
C ILE A 244 23.60 -2.75 -1.06
N ASP A 245 23.12 -1.60 -1.50
CA ASP A 245 22.95 -1.33 -2.94
C ASP A 245 24.33 -1.21 -3.61
N GLN A 246 24.59 -2.12 -4.54
CA GLN A 246 25.90 -2.18 -5.22
C GLN A 246 26.19 -0.97 -6.10
N SER A 247 25.17 -0.26 -6.55
CA SER A 247 25.33 0.92 -7.40
C SER A 247 25.66 2.19 -6.60
N THR A 248 25.10 2.31 -5.39
CA THR A 248 25.21 3.53 -4.58
C THR A 248 26.02 3.33 -3.29
N GLY A 249 26.30 2.09 -2.89
CA GLY A 249 26.92 1.73 -1.61
C GLY A 249 26.08 2.04 -0.38
N ARG A 250 24.79 2.35 -0.55
CA ARG A 250 23.87 2.70 0.54
C ARG A 250 23.22 1.48 1.14
N MET A 251 23.03 1.52 2.47
CA MET A 251 22.20 0.52 3.17
C MET A 251 20.73 0.66 2.78
N MET A 252 20.05 -0.46 2.59
CA MET A 252 18.66 -0.56 2.20
C MET A 252 17.83 -1.25 3.31
N PRO A 253 17.54 -0.56 4.42
CA PRO A 253 16.77 -1.15 5.52
C PRO A 253 15.36 -1.54 5.03
N GLY A 254 14.83 -2.63 5.58
CA GLY A 254 13.51 -3.16 5.23
C GLY A 254 13.44 -3.97 3.92
N ARG A 255 14.50 -3.96 3.09
CA ARG A 255 14.60 -4.85 1.93
C ARG A 255 15.19 -6.21 2.32
N ARG A 256 14.70 -7.26 1.67
CA ARG A 256 15.18 -8.64 1.87
C ARG A 256 15.52 -9.29 0.52
N PHE A 257 16.51 -10.16 0.49
CA PHE A 257 16.76 -11.03 -0.67
C PHE A 257 15.64 -12.07 -0.79
N ASN A 258 15.31 -12.44 -2.01
CA ASN A 258 14.26 -13.40 -2.32
C ASN A 258 14.75 -14.85 -2.23
N GLN A 259 13.82 -15.81 -2.35
CA GLN A 259 14.08 -17.25 -2.49
C GLN A 259 14.91 -17.85 -1.35
N GLY A 260 14.66 -17.46 -0.10
CA GLY A 260 15.35 -18.00 1.06
C GLY A 260 16.79 -17.52 1.24
N LEU A 261 17.34 -16.71 0.32
CA LEU A 261 18.71 -16.23 0.40
C LEU A 261 18.96 -15.34 1.62
N HIS A 262 17.96 -14.52 1.99
CA HIS A 262 18.09 -13.67 3.18
C HIS A 262 18.19 -14.51 4.46
N GLN A 263 17.36 -15.54 4.58
CA GLN A 263 17.39 -16.50 5.69
C GLN A 263 18.71 -17.31 5.73
N ALA A 264 19.22 -17.67 4.55
CA ALA A 264 20.54 -18.31 4.46
C ALA A 264 21.68 -17.39 4.93
N LEU A 265 21.60 -16.09 4.67
CA LEU A 265 22.55 -15.10 5.18
C LEU A 265 22.37 -14.88 6.69
N GLU A 266 21.13 -14.83 7.20
CA GLU A 266 20.83 -14.80 8.63
C GLU A 266 21.43 -16.02 9.36
N ALA A 267 21.27 -17.20 8.77
CA ALA A 267 21.88 -18.45 9.27
C ALA A 267 23.42 -18.44 9.21
N LYS A 268 23.99 -17.95 8.11
CA LYS A 268 25.44 -17.79 7.92
C LYS A 268 26.06 -16.92 9.00
N GLU A 269 25.44 -15.78 9.30
CA GLU A 269 25.90 -14.81 10.29
C GLU A 269 25.44 -15.11 11.71
N ARG A 270 24.65 -16.19 11.92
CA ARG A 270 24.14 -16.59 13.24
C ARG A 270 23.29 -15.51 13.92
N VAL A 271 22.57 -14.71 13.13
CA VAL A 271 21.55 -13.79 13.63
C VAL A 271 20.18 -14.47 13.64
N GLU A 272 19.17 -13.82 14.22
CA GLU A 272 17.81 -14.34 14.25
C GLU A 272 17.27 -14.58 12.83
N ILE A 273 16.85 -15.81 12.53
CA ILE A 273 16.28 -16.16 11.22
C ILE A 273 14.80 -15.77 11.22
N LYS A 274 14.47 -14.74 10.47
CA LYS A 274 13.08 -14.29 10.31
C LYS A 274 12.35 -15.21 9.33
N LYS A 275 11.10 -15.56 9.68
CA LYS A 275 10.28 -16.43 8.83
C LYS A 275 10.16 -15.87 7.42
N GLU A 276 10.27 -16.73 6.44
CA GLU A 276 9.98 -16.39 5.04
C GLU A 276 8.51 -16.09 4.89
N THR A 277 8.16 -15.08 4.09
CA THR A 277 6.79 -14.77 3.77
C THR A 277 6.50 -15.18 2.32
N LYS A 278 5.46 -15.98 2.12
CA LYS A 278 4.99 -16.37 0.79
C LYS A 278 3.83 -15.46 0.39
N THR A 279 3.93 -14.85 -0.78
CA THR A 279 2.78 -14.13 -1.37
C THR A 279 1.69 -15.15 -1.71
N VAL A 280 0.53 -15.00 -1.10
CA VAL A 280 -0.63 -15.87 -1.30
C VAL A 280 -1.54 -15.31 -2.38
N ALA A 281 -1.78 -14.00 -2.36
CA ALA A 281 -2.58 -13.31 -3.35
C ALA A 281 -2.06 -11.90 -3.60
N SER A 282 -2.20 -11.41 -4.83
CA SER A 282 -1.88 -10.03 -5.17
C SER A 282 -2.75 -9.52 -6.31
N ILE A 283 -3.03 -8.22 -6.30
CA ILE A 283 -3.71 -7.52 -7.39
C ILE A 283 -3.26 -6.06 -7.40
N THR A 284 -3.14 -5.46 -8.59
CA THR A 284 -2.92 -4.01 -8.73
C THR A 284 -4.25 -3.27 -8.70
N TYR A 285 -4.26 -1.99 -8.33
CA TYR A 285 -5.48 -1.16 -8.42
C TYR A 285 -6.03 -1.16 -9.84
N GLN A 286 -5.18 -1.01 -10.84
CA GLN A 286 -5.57 -1.05 -12.25
C GLN A 286 -6.39 -2.29 -12.58
N ASN A 287 -5.95 -3.46 -12.15
CA ASN A 287 -6.66 -4.72 -12.44
C ASN A 287 -7.93 -4.85 -11.62
N TYR A 288 -7.92 -4.45 -10.36
CA TYR A 288 -9.10 -4.48 -9.50
C TYR A 288 -10.24 -3.61 -10.03
N PHE A 289 -9.95 -2.35 -10.36
CA PHE A 289 -10.99 -1.42 -10.82
C PHE A 289 -11.55 -1.76 -12.22
N LYS A 290 -10.83 -2.54 -13.02
CA LYS A 290 -11.35 -3.08 -14.29
C LYS A 290 -12.47 -4.11 -14.13
N PHE A 291 -12.68 -4.68 -12.95
CA PHE A 291 -13.81 -5.58 -12.71
C PHE A 291 -15.14 -4.87 -12.58
N TYR A 292 -15.15 -3.58 -12.30
CA TYR A 292 -16.40 -2.84 -12.22
C TYR A 292 -17.08 -2.75 -13.58
N LYS A 293 -18.37 -3.12 -13.62
CA LYS A 293 -19.18 -3.02 -14.86
C LYS A 293 -19.37 -1.57 -15.30
N LYS A 294 -19.48 -0.66 -14.32
CA LYS A 294 -19.51 0.76 -14.52
C LYS A 294 -18.51 1.41 -13.57
N LEU A 295 -17.57 2.14 -14.12
CA LEU A 295 -16.56 2.90 -13.39
C LEU A 295 -16.71 4.38 -13.71
N SER A 296 -16.61 5.21 -12.71
CA SER A 296 -16.57 6.65 -12.83
C SER A 296 -15.66 7.26 -11.77
N GLY A 297 -15.33 8.53 -11.90
CA GLY A 297 -14.52 9.18 -10.89
C GLY A 297 -14.49 10.68 -11.04
N MET A 298 -13.81 11.32 -10.09
CA MET A 298 -13.73 12.77 -9.97
C MET A 298 -12.33 13.17 -9.55
N THR A 299 -11.84 14.25 -10.15
CA THR A 299 -10.60 14.91 -9.71
C THR A 299 -10.55 16.32 -10.26
N GLY A 300 -9.65 17.14 -9.76
CA GLY A 300 -9.33 18.46 -10.31
C GLY A 300 -8.36 18.42 -11.49
N THR A 301 -7.72 17.28 -11.76
CA THR A 301 -6.52 17.19 -12.64
C THR A 301 -6.58 16.11 -13.72
N ALA A 302 -7.74 15.50 -13.99
CA ALA A 302 -7.89 14.39 -14.94
C ALA A 302 -7.52 14.73 -16.39
N LYS A 303 -7.62 15.99 -16.80
CA LYS A 303 -7.47 16.37 -18.21
C LYS A 303 -6.08 16.03 -18.78
N THR A 304 -5.04 16.13 -17.98
CA THR A 304 -3.66 15.81 -18.38
C THR A 304 -3.45 14.33 -18.67
N SER A 305 -4.27 13.44 -18.05
CA SER A 305 -4.20 12.00 -18.19
C SER A 305 -5.38 11.41 -18.99
N GLN A 306 -6.08 12.24 -19.76
CA GLN A 306 -7.28 11.85 -20.51
C GLN A 306 -7.06 10.66 -21.45
N GLU A 307 -5.95 10.63 -22.17
CA GLU A 307 -5.60 9.55 -23.10
C GLU A 307 -5.39 8.22 -22.36
N GLU A 308 -4.75 8.26 -21.20
CA GLU A 308 -4.51 7.09 -20.38
C GLU A 308 -5.82 6.54 -19.77
N PHE A 309 -6.71 7.40 -19.27
CA PHE A 309 -8.04 7.01 -18.82
C PHE A 309 -8.84 6.30 -19.91
N TYR A 310 -8.80 6.82 -21.12
CA TYR A 310 -9.49 6.20 -22.24
C TYR A 310 -8.86 4.85 -22.64
N THR A 311 -7.55 4.82 -22.79
CA THR A 311 -6.84 3.63 -23.27
C THR A 311 -6.90 2.48 -22.27
N VAL A 312 -6.77 2.76 -20.97
CA VAL A 312 -6.66 1.73 -19.92
C VAL A 312 -8.03 1.30 -19.39
N TYR A 313 -8.95 2.25 -19.22
CA TYR A 313 -10.24 2.01 -18.53
C TYR A 313 -11.47 2.26 -19.42
N GLY A 314 -11.29 2.80 -20.63
CA GLY A 314 -12.41 3.18 -21.50
C GLY A 314 -13.21 4.38 -20.95
N LEU A 315 -12.58 5.24 -20.14
CA LEU A 315 -13.22 6.39 -19.52
C LEU A 315 -12.98 7.66 -20.30
N ASP A 316 -14.06 8.38 -20.61
CA ASP A 316 -13.99 9.73 -21.16
C ASP A 316 -13.85 10.77 -20.05
N VAL A 317 -13.00 11.77 -20.28
CA VAL A 317 -12.78 12.87 -19.35
C VAL A 317 -13.57 14.09 -19.78
N MET A 318 -14.52 14.51 -18.94
CA MET A 318 -15.33 15.71 -19.17
C MET A 318 -14.95 16.80 -18.17
N THR A 319 -14.62 17.98 -18.67
CA THR A 319 -14.38 19.15 -17.82
C THR A 319 -15.70 19.82 -17.49
N VAL A 320 -16.04 19.87 -16.19
CA VAL A 320 -17.20 20.61 -15.70
C VAL A 320 -16.77 22.04 -15.42
N PRO A 321 -17.40 23.06 -16.03
CA PRO A 321 -17.04 24.45 -15.79
C PRO A 321 -17.37 24.87 -14.35
N THR A 322 -16.55 25.74 -13.79
CA THR A 322 -16.77 26.28 -12.44
C THR A 322 -18.01 27.17 -12.40
N HIS A 323 -18.70 27.23 -11.26
CA HIS A 323 -19.88 28.09 -11.07
C HIS A 323 -19.53 29.59 -11.21
N ARG A 324 -18.34 29.98 -10.73
CA ARG A 324 -17.83 31.34 -10.82
C ARG A 324 -16.54 31.38 -11.65
N PRO A 325 -16.23 32.51 -12.32
CA PRO A 325 -14.95 32.68 -12.99
C PRO A 325 -13.77 32.44 -12.03
N ILE A 326 -12.71 31.80 -12.53
CA ILE A 326 -11.50 31.56 -11.77
C ILE A 326 -10.75 32.87 -11.61
N ASN A 327 -10.60 33.33 -10.37
CA ASN A 327 -9.81 34.51 -10.00
C ASN A 327 -8.41 34.13 -9.48
N ARG A 328 -8.04 32.84 -9.49
CA ARG A 328 -6.73 32.39 -9.08
C ARG A 328 -5.67 32.85 -10.08
N VAL A 329 -4.59 33.40 -9.54
CA VAL A 329 -3.41 33.78 -10.33
C VAL A 329 -2.28 32.83 -9.88
N ASP A 330 -1.74 32.06 -10.80
CA ASP A 330 -0.58 31.21 -10.56
C ASP A 330 0.69 32.02 -10.84
N GLU A 331 1.45 32.35 -9.79
CA GLU A 331 2.71 33.06 -9.90
C GLU A 331 3.82 32.09 -10.37
N VAL A 332 4.87 32.63 -11.00
CA VAL A 332 6.04 31.84 -11.41
C VAL A 332 6.83 31.32 -10.21
N ASP A 333 7.46 30.16 -10.38
CA ASP A 333 8.30 29.59 -9.35
C ASP A 333 9.52 30.47 -9.03
N LEU A 334 9.80 30.61 -7.73
CA LEU A 334 10.99 31.33 -7.25
C LEU A 334 12.07 30.31 -6.84
N ILE A 335 13.22 30.39 -7.49
CA ILE A 335 14.36 29.50 -7.25
C ILE A 335 15.35 30.18 -6.30
N PHE A 336 15.79 29.46 -5.25
CA PHE A 336 16.72 29.96 -4.24
C PHE A 336 17.99 29.12 -4.20
N GLN A 337 19.15 29.76 -4.00
CA GLN A 337 20.42 29.04 -3.86
C GLN A 337 20.53 28.24 -2.56
N THR A 338 19.87 28.71 -1.49
CA THR A 338 19.93 28.09 -0.19
C THR A 338 18.54 27.99 0.45
N GLU A 339 18.34 26.95 1.25
CA GLU A 339 17.11 26.75 2.00
C GLU A 339 16.84 27.88 3.01
N ALA A 340 17.89 28.37 3.68
CA ALA A 340 17.78 29.50 4.59
C ALA A 340 17.31 30.78 3.86
N GLY A 341 17.79 31.00 2.65
CA GLY A 341 17.31 32.09 1.77
C GLY A 341 15.84 31.94 1.40
N LYS A 342 15.41 30.71 1.05
CA LYS A 342 14.03 30.36 0.78
C LYS A 342 13.12 30.65 1.99
N PHE A 343 13.50 30.19 3.19
CA PHE A 343 12.69 30.41 4.40
C PHE A 343 12.55 31.91 4.76
N LYS A 344 13.60 32.70 4.60
CA LYS A 344 13.52 34.16 4.79
C LYS A 344 12.58 34.82 3.81
N ALA A 345 12.60 34.41 2.53
CA ALA A 345 11.70 34.94 1.51
C ALA A 345 10.26 34.56 1.79
N ILE A 346 9.99 33.30 2.18
CA ILE A 346 8.67 32.83 2.59
C ILE A 346 8.14 33.63 3.77
N ALA A 347 8.93 33.81 4.84
CA ALA A 347 8.52 34.57 6.01
C ALA A 347 8.17 36.03 5.66
N LYS A 348 8.97 36.65 4.78
CA LYS A 348 8.68 38.01 4.30
C LYS A 348 7.36 38.07 3.54
N LYS A 349 7.14 37.15 2.59
CA LYS A 349 5.90 37.10 1.78
C LYS A 349 4.68 36.81 2.66
N ILE A 350 4.80 35.90 3.63
CA ILE A 350 3.75 35.61 4.61
C ILE A 350 3.38 36.87 5.40
N LYS A 351 4.37 37.61 5.89
CA LYS A 351 4.14 38.84 6.65
C LYS A 351 3.40 39.88 5.81
N GLU A 352 3.81 40.08 4.55
CA GLU A 352 3.17 41.00 3.61
C GLU A 352 1.71 40.63 3.37
N ILE A 353 1.41 39.34 3.10
CA ILE A 353 0.03 38.90 2.83
C ILE A 353 -0.81 38.92 4.11
N ASN A 354 -0.24 38.51 5.26
CA ASN A 354 -0.96 38.53 6.53
C ASN A 354 -1.42 39.93 6.95
N MET A 355 -0.64 40.97 6.60
CA MET A 355 -1.03 42.35 6.86
C MET A 355 -2.29 42.79 6.08
N THR A 356 -2.64 42.10 5.01
CA THR A 356 -3.89 42.35 4.26
C THR A 356 -5.09 41.63 4.85
N GLY A 357 -4.89 40.75 5.86
CA GLY A 357 -5.93 39.89 6.42
C GLY A 357 -6.25 38.66 5.59
N GLN A 358 -5.52 38.40 4.49
CA GLN A 358 -5.72 37.23 3.66
C GLN A 358 -5.17 35.95 4.35
N PRO A 359 -5.95 34.86 4.45
CA PRO A 359 -5.46 33.59 4.98
C PRO A 359 -4.43 32.96 4.02
N ILE A 360 -3.43 32.30 4.57
CA ILE A 360 -2.32 31.71 3.83
C ILE A 360 -2.24 30.22 4.13
N LEU A 361 -2.26 29.38 3.09
CA LEU A 361 -1.97 27.96 3.22
C LEU A 361 -0.53 27.70 2.78
N ILE A 362 0.25 27.05 3.66
CA ILE A 362 1.65 26.70 3.41
C ILE A 362 1.77 25.20 3.31
N GLY A 363 2.20 24.70 2.16
CA GLY A 363 2.49 23.28 1.93
C GLY A 363 3.99 22.99 2.03
N THR A 364 4.33 21.83 2.60
CA THR A 364 5.70 21.29 2.65
C THR A 364 5.70 19.84 2.17
N ILE A 365 6.87 19.35 1.72
CA ILE A 365 7.02 17.98 1.22
C ILE A 365 7.04 16.90 2.32
N SER A 366 7.30 17.28 3.59
CA SER A 366 7.33 16.34 4.70
C SER A 366 6.93 17.02 6.02
N ILE A 367 6.56 16.20 7.00
CA ILE A 367 6.24 16.65 8.37
C ILE A 367 7.44 17.35 8.98
N GLU A 368 8.65 16.78 8.85
CA GLU A 368 9.87 17.35 9.36
C GLU A 368 10.11 18.77 8.81
N ARG A 369 9.92 18.98 7.50
CA ARG A 369 10.04 20.30 6.86
C ARG A 369 8.97 21.27 7.34
N ASN A 370 7.76 20.77 7.63
CA ASN A 370 6.69 21.57 8.19
C ASN A 370 7.05 22.07 9.61
N GLU A 371 7.58 21.20 10.44
CA GLU A 371 8.02 21.53 11.80
C GLU A 371 9.16 22.57 11.78
N MET A 372 10.20 22.35 10.97
CA MET A 372 11.29 23.30 10.79
C MET A 372 10.81 24.69 10.35
N LEU A 373 9.92 24.75 9.36
CA LEU A 373 9.37 26.01 8.88
C LEU A 373 8.48 26.67 9.93
N SER A 374 7.67 25.89 10.65
CA SER A 374 6.82 26.38 11.74
C SER A 374 7.64 27.00 12.87
N GLU A 375 8.73 26.35 13.29
CA GLU A 375 9.66 26.91 14.28
C GLU A 375 10.33 28.20 13.79
N PHE A 376 10.72 28.23 12.51
CA PHE A 376 11.32 29.43 11.92
C PHE A 376 10.34 30.61 11.88
N LEU A 377 9.06 30.35 11.58
CA LEU A 377 8.04 31.39 11.53
C LEU A 377 7.60 31.91 12.91
N ARG A 378 7.80 31.13 13.98
CA ARG A 378 7.51 31.55 15.36
C ARG A 378 8.57 32.50 15.93
N LYS A 379 9.79 32.50 15.41
CA LYS A 379 10.90 33.41 15.76
C LYS A 379 10.75 34.75 15.05
#